data_d65226e0ac2c8e91a36664b9bf7ae066
#
_entry.id   d65226e0ac2c8e91a36664b9bf7ae066
#
_cell.length_a   1.000
_cell.length_b   1.000
_cell.length_c   1.000
_cell.angle_alpha   90.00
_cell.angle_beta   90.00
_cell.angle_gamma   90.00
#
_symmetry.space_group_name_H-M   'P 1'
#
loop_
_entity.id
_entity.type
_entity.pdbx_description
1 polymer ?
#
loop_
_entity_poly.entity_id
_entity_poly.type
_entity_poly.pdbx_seq_one_letter_code
_entity_poly.pdbx_strand_id
1 'polypeptide(L)'
;MKVCTTAFAVTQESNYFSVATNCVEIRIWFVTDSVVRIRAGFDQDFAEESYSLVMTAWEDRMDEFLGKYRRRVETAKAELDDGMDKAVIRGQELTVVVEKSPFRICVYDKEGTMLHSDIVDLAYQEDSNHRRIHTSEISPEDCFYGFGEKSGEFNKAQKFMGMSPKDAMGYNPKETDSLYKHIPFYIKLNRQTQKAVGYFYHNTYECDFDMGREKSNYWKMHSRYRTDGGDIDLFLIAGPSVRKVVERYTDLTGKSALLPRYALGYLGSSMYYPELESDCDDGILEFIDTTKEEKIPVDGFQLSSGYCTVETDKGVKRCVFTWNKKRFKNPREFFKEMKDRGITVTPNVKPGVLLIHPMAEDMKKKGMFIKASDSDNPGIGTWWGGQGMFVDFTKKSAREDWKKLLKENVLDYGTCSIWNDNCEYDSLVDKDCRCDFEGK
;
A
#
# COMPACT_ATOMS: atom_id res chain seq x y z
N MET A 1 -20.20 -18.83 -10.11
CA MET A 1 -18.90 -18.42 -10.68
C MET A 1 -19.19 -17.77 -12.04
N LYS A 2 -18.67 -16.56 -12.28
CA LYS A 2 -18.71 -15.89 -13.58
C LYS A 2 -17.30 -15.97 -14.18
N VAL A 3 -17.19 -16.21 -15.48
CA VAL A 3 -15.90 -16.33 -16.18
C VAL A 3 -15.99 -15.64 -17.53
N CYS A 4 -15.02 -14.79 -17.85
CA CYS A 4 -14.92 -14.19 -19.18
C CYS A 4 -14.32 -15.20 -20.17
N THR A 5 -15.13 -15.71 -21.09
CA THR A 5 -14.74 -16.72 -22.09
C THR A 5 -14.84 -16.21 -23.52
N THR A 6 -15.56 -15.09 -23.73
CA THR A 6 -15.78 -14.53 -25.07
C THR A 6 -15.82 -13.01 -25.01
N ALA A 7 -15.14 -12.34 -25.93
CA ALA A 7 -15.30 -10.93 -26.23
C ALA A 7 -16.13 -10.74 -27.49
N PHE A 8 -17.13 -9.89 -27.44
CA PHE A 8 -18.05 -9.67 -28.58
C PHE A 8 -17.58 -8.54 -29.49
N ALA A 9 -17.02 -7.48 -28.91
CA ALA A 9 -16.57 -6.30 -29.62
C ALA A 9 -15.42 -5.61 -28.88
N VAL A 10 -14.58 -4.95 -29.67
CA VAL A 10 -13.59 -4.00 -29.15
C VAL A 10 -13.84 -2.66 -29.83
N THR A 11 -14.06 -1.59 -29.05
CA THR A 11 -14.32 -0.24 -29.57
C THR A 11 -13.29 0.74 -29.04
N GLN A 12 -12.97 1.73 -29.85
CA GLN A 12 -12.11 2.84 -29.44
C GLN A 12 -12.96 3.98 -28.90
N GLU A 13 -12.71 4.36 -27.67
CA GLU A 13 -13.30 5.50 -27.00
C GLU A 13 -12.34 6.70 -27.01
N SER A 14 -12.69 7.80 -26.37
CA SER A 14 -11.88 9.03 -26.40
C SER A 14 -10.45 8.84 -25.87
N ASN A 15 -10.27 8.02 -24.82
CA ASN A 15 -8.98 7.83 -24.14
C ASN A 15 -8.70 6.39 -23.71
N TYR A 16 -9.56 5.44 -24.08
CA TYR A 16 -9.39 4.01 -23.79
C TYR A 16 -10.04 3.15 -24.89
N PHE A 17 -9.79 1.85 -24.83
CA PHE A 17 -10.46 0.84 -25.64
C PHE A 17 -11.37 0.02 -24.76
N SER A 18 -12.64 -0.11 -25.14
CA SER A 18 -13.64 -0.92 -24.44
C SER A 18 -13.71 -2.30 -25.07
N VAL A 19 -13.65 -3.34 -24.26
CA VAL A 19 -13.82 -4.74 -24.63
C VAL A 19 -15.09 -5.26 -23.98
N ALA A 20 -16.12 -5.48 -24.76
CA ALA A 20 -17.39 -6.07 -24.31
C ALA A 20 -17.24 -7.59 -24.23
N THR A 21 -17.29 -8.16 -23.02
CA THR A 21 -17.24 -9.61 -22.80
C THR A 21 -18.57 -10.19 -22.37
N ASN A 22 -18.64 -11.53 -22.30
CA ASN A 22 -19.83 -12.22 -21.79
C ASN A 22 -20.06 -12.04 -20.27
N CYS A 23 -19.15 -11.38 -19.57
CA CYS A 23 -19.19 -11.27 -18.10
C CYS A 23 -19.13 -9.82 -17.63
N VAL A 24 -18.10 -9.07 -18.00
CA VAL A 24 -17.85 -7.69 -17.61
C VAL A 24 -17.29 -6.88 -18.77
N GLU A 25 -17.40 -5.55 -18.70
CA GLU A 25 -16.64 -4.65 -19.55
C GLU A 25 -15.18 -4.63 -19.08
N ILE A 26 -14.24 -4.70 -20.04
CA ILE A 26 -12.82 -4.50 -19.78
C ILE A 26 -12.37 -3.25 -20.52
N ARG A 27 -11.71 -2.34 -19.83
CA ARG A 27 -11.16 -1.12 -20.41
C ARG A 27 -9.65 -1.20 -20.47
N ILE A 28 -9.06 -0.75 -21.57
CA ILE A 28 -7.62 -0.77 -21.84
C ILE A 28 -7.16 0.64 -22.15
N TRP A 29 -6.20 1.16 -21.35
CA TRP A 29 -5.56 2.46 -21.56
C TRP A 29 -4.08 2.26 -21.86
N PHE A 30 -3.56 3.02 -22.80
CA PHE A 30 -2.14 3.24 -22.95
C PHE A 30 -1.78 4.50 -22.12
N VAL A 31 -1.51 4.29 -20.84
CA VAL A 31 -1.22 5.41 -19.90
C VAL A 31 0.02 6.18 -20.35
N THR A 32 1.04 5.44 -20.81
CA THR A 32 2.21 5.95 -21.54
C THR A 32 2.56 4.96 -22.63
N ASP A 33 3.54 5.25 -23.49
CA ASP A 33 4.01 4.30 -24.51
C ASP A 33 4.42 2.94 -23.95
N SER A 34 4.80 2.88 -22.68
CA SER A 34 5.35 1.69 -22.03
C SER A 34 4.53 1.18 -20.83
N VAL A 35 3.36 1.77 -20.57
CA VAL A 35 2.45 1.39 -19.48
C VAL A 35 1.05 1.21 -20.02
N VAL A 36 0.53 0.01 -19.94
CA VAL A 36 -0.86 -0.33 -20.27
C VAL A 36 -1.62 -0.61 -18.98
N ARG A 37 -2.80 -0.02 -18.82
CA ARG A 37 -3.76 -0.34 -17.79
C ARG A 37 -4.87 -1.20 -18.37
N ILE A 38 -5.17 -2.32 -17.75
CA ILE A 38 -6.26 -3.23 -18.08
C ILE A 38 -7.16 -3.32 -16.86
N ARG A 39 -8.42 -2.87 -16.99
CA ARG A 39 -9.36 -2.85 -15.88
C ARG A 39 -10.63 -3.60 -16.24
N ALA A 40 -10.91 -4.70 -15.52
CA ALA A 40 -12.15 -5.44 -15.62
C ALA A 40 -13.13 -4.95 -14.56
N GLY A 41 -14.24 -4.36 -15.01
CA GLY A 41 -15.22 -3.64 -14.18
C GLY A 41 -16.23 -4.57 -13.52
N PHE A 42 -15.82 -5.27 -12.47
CA PHE A 42 -16.74 -6.13 -11.70
C PHE A 42 -17.72 -5.34 -10.86
N ASP A 43 -17.33 -4.17 -10.37
CA ASP A 43 -18.20 -3.26 -9.59
C ASP A 43 -19.00 -2.31 -10.49
N GLN A 44 -18.68 -2.25 -11.78
CA GLN A 44 -19.37 -1.50 -12.85
C GLN A 44 -19.32 0.04 -12.77
N ASP A 45 -18.83 0.61 -11.70
CA ASP A 45 -18.76 2.07 -11.50
C ASP A 45 -17.50 2.71 -12.05
N PHE A 46 -16.43 1.92 -12.24
CA PHE A 46 -15.11 2.37 -12.69
C PHE A 46 -14.57 3.58 -11.92
N ALA A 47 -14.82 3.65 -10.61
CA ALA A 47 -14.34 4.73 -9.76
C ALA A 47 -12.82 4.93 -9.89
N GLU A 48 -12.38 6.17 -10.05
CA GLU A 48 -10.98 6.49 -10.42
C GLU A 48 -10.17 7.08 -9.26
N GLU A 49 -10.79 7.33 -8.12
CA GLU A 49 -10.13 7.86 -6.96
C GLU A 49 -9.01 6.95 -6.45
N SER A 50 -7.82 7.54 -6.23
CA SER A 50 -6.65 6.79 -5.82
C SER A 50 -5.74 7.58 -4.89
N TYR A 51 -5.36 6.96 -3.75
CA TYR A 51 -4.31 7.45 -2.87
C TYR A 51 -2.90 7.08 -3.37
N SER A 52 -2.78 6.13 -4.29
CA SER A 52 -1.50 5.57 -4.73
C SER A 52 -0.96 6.20 -6.00
N LEU A 53 -1.81 6.85 -6.82
CA LEU A 53 -1.41 7.36 -8.12
C LEU A 53 -1.12 8.86 -8.07
N VAL A 54 0.09 9.23 -8.49
CA VAL A 54 0.50 10.64 -8.69
C VAL A 54 0.56 11.02 -10.17
N MET A 55 0.46 10.04 -11.07
CA MET A 55 0.32 10.23 -12.52
C MET A 55 -1.04 9.70 -12.94
N THR A 56 -1.91 10.57 -13.44
CA THR A 56 -3.25 10.22 -13.88
C THR A 56 -3.60 10.86 -15.21
N ALA A 57 -4.45 10.19 -16.00
CA ALA A 57 -5.03 10.73 -17.23
C ALA A 57 -6.47 11.24 -17.02
N TRP A 58 -6.91 11.35 -15.79
CA TRP A 58 -8.26 11.76 -15.37
C TRP A 58 -8.19 12.71 -14.18
N GLU A 59 -9.28 13.39 -13.90
CA GLU A 59 -9.50 14.19 -12.69
C GLU A 59 -10.45 13.46 -11.74
N ASP A 60 -10.18 13.56 -10.44
CA ASP A 60 -11.03 12.98 -9.39
C ASP A 60 -10.94 13.82 -8.10
N ARG A 61 -11.73 13.44 -7.08
CA ARG A 61 -11.81 14.15 -5.79
C ARG A 61 -10.47 14.23 -5.05
N MET A 62 -9.54 13.33 -5.36
CA MET A 62 -8.22 13.31 -4.71
C MET A 62 -7.35 14.49 -5.14
N ASP A 63 -7.68 15.16 -6.24
CA ASP A 63 -6.95 16.37 -6.70
C ASP A 63 -7.03 17.50 -5.68
N GLU A 64 -8.07 17.55 -4.85
CA GLU A 64 -8.24 18.56 -3.80
C GLU A 64 -7.05 18.61 -2.82
N PHE A 65 -6.48 17.45 -2.47
CA PHE A 65 -5.38 17.35 -1.52
C PHE A 65 -4.10 16.72 -2.06
N LEU A 66 -4.18 15.90 -3.11
CA LEU A 66 -3.01 15.32 -3.78
C LEU A 66 -2.57 16.13 -5.00
N GLY A 67 -3.38 17.06 -5.50
CA GLY A 67 -3.19 17.76 -6.78
C GLY A 67 -1.81 18.35 -6.98
N LYS A 68 -1.20 18.93 -5.94
CA LYS A 68 0.16 19.46 -6.01
C LYS A 68 1.26 18.41 -6.25
N TYR A 69 0.97 17.14 -6.00
CA TYR A 69 1.88 16.00 -6.23
C TYR A 69 1.50 15.20 -7.46
N ARG A 70 0.32 15.44 -8.03
CA ARG A 70 -0.17 14.76 -9.22
C ARG A 70 0.33 15.42 -10.49
N ARG A 71 0.73 14.57 -11.43
CA ARG A 71 1.05 14.95 -12.79
C ARG A 71 -0.06 14.46 -13.72
N ARG A 72 -0.68 15.40 -14.44
CA ARG A 72 -1.64 15.05 -15.48
C ARG A 72 -0.89 14.67 -16.75
N VAL A 73 -1.29 13.57 -17.37
CA VAL A 73 -0.76 13.09 -18.65
C VAL A 73 -1.91 12.84 -19.62
N GLU A 74 -1.65 13.05 -20.89
CA GLU A 74 -2.51 12.52 -21.94
C GLU A 74 -2.17 11.05 -22.17
N THR A 75 -3.19 10.22 -22.43
CA THR A 75 -2.99 8.82 -22.81
C THR A 75 -2.19 8.73 -24.11
N ALA A 76 -1.28 7.78 -24.19
CA ALA A 76 -0.51 7.56 -25.40
C ALA A 76 -1.42 7.11 -26.56
N LYS A 77 -1.10 7.54 -27.76
CA LYS A 77 -1.86 7.19 -28.95
C LYS A 77 -1.68 5.72 -29.28
N ALA A 78 -2.77 5.06 -29.63
CA ALA A 78 -2.77 3.71 -30.14
C ALA A 78 -3.86 3.54 -31.20
N GLU A 79 -3.68 2.60 -32.09
CA GLU A 79 -4.57 2.32 -33.21
C GLU A 79 -5.21 0.94 -33.07
N LEU A 80 -6.52 0.86 -33.28
CA LEU A 80 -7.29 -0.36 -33.24
C LEU A 80 -7.45 -0.97 -34.63
N ASP A 81 -7.12 -2.25 -34.73
CA ASP A 81 -7.43 -3.11 -35.86
C ASP A 81 -8.33 -4.24 -35.34
N ASP A 82 -9.65 -4.10 -35.54
CA ASP A 82 -10.66 -5.03 -35.01
C ASP A 82 -11.03 -6.10 -36.04
N GLY A 83 -10.34 -7.21 -36.02
CA GLY A 83 -10.64 -8.38 -36.85
C GLY A 83 -11.71 -9.30 -36.26
N MET A 84 -12.12 -10.33 -37.01
CA MET A 84 -13.18 -11.25 -36.63
C MET A 84 -12.81 -12.06 -35.36
N ASP A 85 -11.61 -12.67 -35.32
CA ASP A 85 -11.17 -13.57 -34.26
C ASP A 85 -10.37 -12.84 -33.16
N LYS A 86 -9.79 -11.70 -33.49
CA LYS A 86 -8.96 -10.91 -32.59
C LYS A 86 -8.97 -9.44 -32.95
N ALA A 87 -8.81 -8.61 -31.94
CA ALA A 87 -8.50 -7.19 -32.08
C ALA A 87 -7.04 -6.94 -31.70
N VAL A 88 -6.39 -6.05 -32.42
CA VAL A 88 -4.99 -5.66 -32.18
C VAL A 88 -4.93 -4.15 -31.96
N ILE A 89 -4.46 -3.75 -30.78
CA ILE A 89 -4.29 -2.35 -30.42
C ILE A 89 -2.79 -2.04 -30.40
N ARG A 90 -2.33 -1.20 -31.33
CA ARG A 90 -0.91 -0.89 -31.52
C ARG A 90 -0.57 0.48 -30.99
N GLY A 91 0.18 0.52 -29.90
CA GLY A 91 0.87 1.72 -29.41
C GLY A 91 2.31 1.79 -29.94
N GLN A 92 3.07 2.77 -29.48
CA GLN A 92 4.44 3.00 -29.93
C GLN A 92 5.44 1.94 -29.41
N GLU A 93 5.39 1.55 -28.16
CA GLU A 93 6.28 0.55 -27.54
C GLU A 93 5.58 -0.78 -27.24
N LEU A 94 4.25 -0.77 -27.13
CA LEU A 94 3.46 -1.93 -26.74
C LEU A 94 2.34 -2.22 -27.74
N THR A 95 2.06 -3.49 -27.91
CA THR A 95 0.89 -3.98 -28.66
C THR A 95 0.05 -4.85 -27.75
N VAL A 96 -1.24 -4.57 -27.65
CA VAL A 96 -2.22 -5.39 -26.94
C VAL A 96 -3.04 -6.17 -27.97
N VAL A 97 -3.11 -7.48 -27.78
CA VAL A 97 -3.93 -8.39 -28.62
C VAL A 97 -5.05 -8.93 -27.74
N VAL A 98 -6.29 -8.71 -28.15
CA VAL A 98 -7.49 -9.28 -27.55
C VAL A 98 -7.96 -10.42 -28.45
N GLU A 99 -7.72 -11.66 -28.06
CA GLU A 99 -8.32 -12.83 -28.70
C GLU A 99 -9.78 -12.94 -28.24
N LYS A 100 -10.72 -13.09 -29.17
CA LYS A 100 -12.15 -12.95 -28.87
C LYS A 100 -12.81 -14.23 -28.38
N SER A 101 -12.47 -15.35 -28.98
CA SER A 101 -13.02 -16.67 -28.59
C SER A 101 -12.05 -17.78 -28.99
N PRO A 102 -11.46 -18.51 -28.01
CA PRO A 102 -11.56 -18.29 -26.58
C PRO A 102 -10.91 -16.97 -26.15
N PHE A 103 -11.48 -16.33 -25.13
CA PHE A 103 -11.06 -14.98 -24.72
C PHE A 103 -9.74 -14.99 -23.94
N ARG A 104 -8.82 -14.12 -24.32
CA ARG A 104 -7.64 -13.71 -23.52
C ARG A 104 -7.04 -12.40 -24.03
N ILE A 105 -6.27 -11.74 -23.18
CA ILE A 105 -5.46 -10.58 -23.52
C ILE A 105 -3.98 -10.94 -23.48
N CYS A 106 -3.25 -10.56 -24.53
CA CYS A 106 -1.80 -10.69 -24.61
C CYS A 106 -1.16 -9.32 -24.83
N VAL A 107 0.01 -9.08 -24.26
CA VAL A 107 0.77 -7.85 -24.45
C VAL A 107 2.17 -8.18 -24.96
N TYR A 108 2.57 -7.49 -26.00
CA TYR A 108 3.86 -7.64 -26.67
C TYR A 108 4.63 -6.33 -26.65
N ASP A 109 5.95 -6.40 -26.61
CA ASP A 109 6.81 -5.25 -26.87
C ASP A 109 6.95 -4.99 -28.38
N LYS A 110 7.62 -3.89 -28.73
CA LYS A 110 7.84 -3.49 -30.13
C LYS A 110 8.71 -4.45 -30.94
N GLU A 111 9.49 -5.30 -30.26
CA GLU A 111 10.26 -6.36 -30.88
C GLU A 111 9.43 -7.64 -31.11
N GLY A 112 8.15 -7.65 -30.69
CA GLY A 112 7.27 -8.80 -30.79
C GLY A 112 7.46 -9.83 -29.69
N THR A 113 8.21 -9.51 -28.63
CA THR A 113 8.37 -10.40 -27.48
C THR A 113 7.10 -10.34 -26.62
N MET A 114 6.53 -11.48 -26.30
CA MET A 114 5.37 -11.58 -25.44
C MET A 114 5.77 -11.27 -23.98
N LEU A 115 5.21 -10.20 -23.44
CA LEU A 115 5.44 -9.74 -22.07
C LEU A 115 4.42 -10.29 -21.09
N HIS A 116 3.18 -10.44 -21.55
CA HIS A 116 2.05 -10.92 -20.76
C HIS A 116 1.13 -11.76 -21.64
N SER A 117 0.54 -12.80 -21.06
CA SER A 117 -0.55 -13.59 -21.62
C SER A 117 -1.48 -14.03 -20.52
N ASP A 118 -2.75 -13.78 -20.69
CA ASP A 118 -3.79 -14.38 -19.87
C ASP A 118 -3.88 -15.90 -20.11
N ILE A 119 -4.37 -16.64 -19.14
CA ILE A 119 -4.80 -18.04 -19.33
C ILE A 119 -6.19 -18.03 -19.98
N VAL A 120 -6.29 -18.75 -21.06
CA VAL A 120 -7.57 -18.96 -21.77
C VAL A 120 -8.62 -19.50 -20.79
N ASP A 121 -9.83 -18.93 -20.81
CA ASP A 121 -11.01 -19.32 -20.02
C ASP A 121 -10.85 -19.23 -18.50
N LEU A 122 -9.74 -18.67 -18.00
CA LEU A 122 -9.50 -18.47 -16.55
C LEU A 122 -9.02 -17.06 -16.22
N ALA A 123 -8.88 -16.18 -17.21
CA ALA A 123 -8.23 -14.90 -17.00
C ALA A 123 -8.97 -14.00 -16.00
N TYR A 124 -10.25 -13.76 -16.22
CA TYR A 124 -11.07 -12.85 -15.41
C TYR A 124 -12.29 -13.58 -14.88
N GLN A 125 -12.37 -13.71 -13.55
CA GLN A 125 -13.41 -14.51 -12.90
C GLN A 125 -13.97 -13.82 -11.65
N GLU A 126 -15.21 -14.16 -11.31
CA GLU A 126 -15.81 -13.96 -9.99
C GLU A 126 -16.20 -15.31 -9.42
N ASP A 127 -15.69 -15.66 -8.24
CA ASP A 127 -16.04 -16.91 -7.57
C ASP A 127 -17.40 -16.83 -6.81
N SER A 128 -17.79 -17.92 -6.17
CA SER A 128 -19.04 -17.99 -5.39
C SER A 128 -19.06 -17.10 -4.15
N ASN A 129 -17.93 -16.63 -3.70
CA ASN A 129 -17.78 -15.71 -2.58
C ASN A 129 -17.61 -14.24 -3.04
N HIS A 130 -17.90 -13.97 -4.30
CA HIS A 130 -17.72 -12.67 -4.94
C HIS A 130 -16.28 -12.15 -4.95
N ARG A 131 -15.27 -13.01 -4.82
CA ARG A 131 -13.87 -12.63 -4.98
C ARG A 131 -13.53 -12.54 -6.46
N ARG A 132 -12.69 -11.57 -6.82
CA ARG A 132 -12.24 -11.34 -8.19
C ARG A 132 -10.90 -12.05 -8.40
N ILE A 133 -10.77 -12.73 -9.52
CA ILE A 133 -9.59 -13.55 -9.83
C ILE A 133 -9.06 -13.18 -11.20
N HIS A 134 -7.75 -12.94 -11.28
CA HIS A 134 -7.00 -12.78 -12.52
C HIS A 134 -5.91 -13.85 -12.61
N THR A 135 -5.85 -14.56 -13.74
CA THR A 135 -4.91 -15.67 -13.95
C THR A 135 -4.10 -15.43 -15.22
N SER A 136 -2.77 -15.48 -15.11
CA SER A 136 -1.84 -15.23 -16.20
C SER A 136 -0.89 -16.39 -16.41
N GLU A 137 -0.51 -16.66 -17.67
CA GLU A 137 0.53 -17.64 -18.00
C GLU A 137 1.89 -17.21 -17.44
N ILE A 138 2.63 -18.16 -16.88
CA ILE A 138 4.02 -18.00 -16.48
C ILE A 138 4.85 -19.18 -16.99
N SER A 139 6.16 -19.01 -17.00
CA SER A 139 7.10 -20.02 -17.42
C SER A 139 8.09 -20.39 -16.31
N PRO A 140 8.79 -21.54 -16.41
CA PRO A 140 9.88 -21.90 -15.50
C PRO A 140 11.04 -20.89 -15.49
N GLU A 141 11.14 -20.08 -16.55
CA GLU A 141 12.19 -19.06 -16.69
C GLU A 141 11.83 -17.74 -16.02
N ASP A 142 10.60 -17.60 -15.49
CA ASP A 142 10.15 -16.38 -14.84
C ASP A 142 10.57 -16.35 -13.37
N CYS A 143 11.13 -15.22 -12.97
CA CYS A 143 11.42 -14.88 -11.59
C CYS A 143 10.53 -13.72 -11.16
N PHE A 144 10.13 -13.70 -9.88
CA PHE A 144 9.19 -12.73 -9.34
C PHE A 144 9.75 -12.03 -8.11
N TYR A 145 9.77 -10.69 -8.14
CA TYR A 145 10.36 -9.85 -7.08
C TYR A 145 9.42 -8.72 -6.69
N GLY A 146 9.28 -8.43 -5.41
CA GLY A 146 8.42 -7.35 -4.92
C GLY A 146 7.45 -7.79 -3.82
N PHE A 147 6.17 -7.43 -3.94
CA PHE A 147 5.06 -7.74 -3.04
C PHE A 147 5.12 -7.02 -1.67
N GLY A 148 5.95 -5.99 -1.52
CA GLY A 148 6.18 -5.34 -0.22
C GLY A 148 7.10 -6.16 0.68
N GLU A 149 6.77 -6.27 1.97
CA GLU A 149 7.49 -7.11 2.92
C GLU A 149 6.99 -8.55 2.85
N LYS A 150 7.88 -9.47 2.50
CA LYS A 150 7.60 -10.91 2.43
C LYS A 150 8.76 -11.73 2.97
N SER A 151 8.44 -12.69 3.83
CA SER A 151 9.42 -13.64 4.35
C SER A 151 9.95 -14.60 3.28
N GLY A 152 10.99 -15.36 3.62
CA GLY A 152 11.54 -16.43 2.80
C GLY A 152 12.39 -15.97 1.63
N GLU A 153 12.41 -16.77 0.57
CA GLU A 153 13.28 -16.58 -0.59
C GLU A 153 13.04 -15.24 -1.31
N PHE A 154 14.09 -14.66 -1.87
CA PHE A 154 14.01 -13.39 -2.61
C PHE A 154 13.16 -13.55 -3.88
N ASN A 155 13.40 -14.59 -4.68
CA ASN A 155 12.53 -14.95 -5.79
C ASN A 155 11.26 -15.65 -5.26
N LYS A 156 10.10 -15.11 -5.56
CA LYS A 156 8.81 -15.59 -5.10
C LYS A 156 8.15 -16.63 -6.04
N ALA A 157 8.88 -17.18 -7.01
CA ALA A 157 8.38 -18.27 -7.83
C ALA A 157 7.94 -19.47 -6.96
N GLN A 158 6.82 -20.07 -7.29
CA GLN A 158 6.19 -21.20 -6.58
C GLN A 158 5.79 -20.88 -5.12
N LYS A 159 5.58 -19.61 -4.79
CA LYS A 159 5.09 -19.18 -3.47
C LYS A 159 3.62 -18.76 -3.56
N PHE A 160 2.93 -18.96 -2.45
CA PHE A 160 1.64 -18.34 -2.17
C PHE A 160 1.86 -17.23 -1.14
N MET A 161 1.22 -16.08 -1.32
CA MET A 161 1.41 -14.92 -0.45
C MET A 161 0.10 -14.19 -0.23
N GLY A 162 -0.23 -13.91 1.03
CA GLY A 162 -1.36 -13.06 1.41
C GLY A 162 -0.97 -11.57 1.48
N MET A 163 -1.91 -10.71 1.18
CA MET A 163 -1.82 -9.26 1.32
C MET A 163 -2.91 -8.80 2.28
N SER A 164 -2.61 -8.86 3.58
CA SER A 164 -3.52 -8.45 4.64
C SER A 164 -2.71 -7.73 5.71
N PRO A 165 -2.97 -6.45 6.01
CA PRO A 165 -2.20 -5.69 6.99
C PRO A 165 -2.36 -6.32 8.37
N LYS A 166 -1.22 -6.69 8.98
CA LYS A 166 -1.17 -7.35 10.29
C LYS A 166 0.03 -6.86 11.09
N ASP A 167 -0.15 -6.78 12.40
CA ASP A 167 0.97 -6.67 13.33
C ASP A 167 1.57 -8.09 13.53
N ALA A 168 2.59 -8.41 12.74
CA ALA A 168 3.20 -9.74 12.67
C ALA A 168 4.19 -9.97 13.81
N MET A 169 3.75 -9.82 15.07
CA MET A 169 4.58 -10.02 16.25
C MET A 169 5.10 -11.45 16.34
N GLY A 170 6.41 -11.59 16.65
CA GLY A 170 7.04 -12.89 16.81
C GLY A 170 7.18 -13.69 15.49
N TYR A 171 7.31 -12.99 14.36
CA TYR A 171 7.37 -13.62 13.04
C TYR A 171 8.61 -14.52 12.84
N ASN A 172 8.41 -15.58 12.07
CA ASN A 172 9.49 -16.40 11.53
C ASN A 172 9.93 -15.80 10.18
N PRO A 173 11.19 -15.36 10.02
CA PRO A 173 11.65 -14.68 8.80
C PRO A 173 11.65 -15.56 7.54
N LYS A 174 11.48 -16.88 7.68
CA LYS A 174 11.43 -17.83 6.56
C LYS A 174 9.99 -18.11 6.07
N GLU A 175 9.00 -17.99 6.94
CA GLU A 175 7.69 -18.60 6.70
C GLU A 175 6.49 -17.69 6.96
N THR A 176 6.62 -16.71 7.89
CA THR A 176 5.46 -15.89 8.27
C THR A 176 4.97 -15.04 7.11
N ASP A 177 3.70 -15.15 6.83
CA ASP A 177 2.94 -14.32 5.89
C ASP A 177 1.53 -14.08 6.47
N SER A 178 1.05 -12.88 6.53
CA SER A 178 1.55 -11.61 6.01
C SER A 178 2.45 -10.90 7.03
N LEU A 179 3.27 -9.96 6.55
CA LEU A 179 4.02 -9.02 7.39
C LEU A 179 3.35 -7.62 7.40
N TYR A 180 4.12 -6.54 7.54
CA TYR A 180 3.58 -5.19 7.78
C TYR A 180 3.25 -4.41 6.50
N LYS A 181 4.04 -4.55 5.42
CA LYS A 181 3.88 -3.76 4.19
C LYS A 181 3.36 -4.60 3.05
N HIS A 182 2.20 -4.20 2.55
CA HIS A 182 1.53 -4.84 1.43
C HIS A 182 1.54 -3.90 0.24
N ILE A 183 2.26 -4.30 -0.81
CA ILE A 183 2.33 -3.56 -2.06
C ILE A 183 1.99 -4.56 -3.16
N PRO A 184 0.78 -4.50 -3.75
CA PRO A 184 0.34 -5.45 -4.77
C PRO A 184 1.03 -5.14 -6.12
N PHE A 185 2.35 -5.00 -6.06
CA PHE A 185 3.25 -4.78 -7.17
C PHE A 185 4.39 -5.80 -7.13
N TYR A 186 4.63 -6.42 -8.28
CA TYR A 186 5.79 -7.27 -8.47
C TYR A 186 6.39 -7.10 -9.86
N ILE A 187 7.63 -7.49 -10.01
CA ILE A 187 8.36 -7.52 -11.27
C ILE A 187 8.55 -8.97 -11.70
N LYS A 188 8.04 -9.33 -12.88
CA LYS A 188 8.38 -10.55 -13.59
C LYS A 188 9.62 -10.29 -14.43
N LEU A 189 10.67 -11.05 -14.19
CA LEU A 189 11.89 -11.07 -14.99
C LEU A 189 12.02 -12.45 -15.64
N ASN A 190 11.96 -12.49 -16.96
CA ASN A 190 12.19 -13.73 -17.69
C ASN A 190 13.70 -13.91 -17.98
N ARG A 191 14.28 -15.02 -17.52
CA ARG A 191 15.73 -15.28 -17.61
C ARG A 191 16.19 -15.54 -19.02
N GLN A 192 15.33 -16.05 -19.90
CA GLN A 192 15.66 -16.35 -21.29
C GLN A 192 15.66 -15.08 -22.14
N THR A 193 14.59 -14.28 -22.06
CA THR A 193 14.45 -13.05 -22.85
C THR A 193 15.12 -11.84 -22.23
N GLN A 194 15.47 -11.91 -20.94
CA GLN A 194 16.00 -10.80 -20.13
C GLN A 194 15.03 -9.60 -20.04
N LYS A 195 13.76 -9.78 -20.42
CA LYS A 195 12.73 -8.73 -20.32
C LYS A 195 12.14 -8.68 -18.93
N ALA A 196 11.90 -7.48 -18.44
CA ALA A 196 11.27 -7.21 -17.16
C ALA A 196 9.90 -6.54 -17.36
N VAL A 197 8.89 -6.97 -16.62
CA VAL A 197 7.55 -6.38 -16.62
C VAL A 197 7.07 -6.22 -15.19
N GLY A 198 6.64 -5.01 -14.82
CA GLY A 198 5.95 -4.74 -13.56
C GLY A 198 4.46 -5.04 -13.69
N TYR A 199 3.93 -5.70 -12.69
CA TYR A 199 2.51 -5.96 -12.49
C TYR A 199 2.07 -5.19 -11.26
N PHE A 200 1.24 -4.17 -11.42
CA PHE A 200 0.68 -3.41 -10.32
C PHE A 200 -0.83 -3.56 -10.32
N TYR A 201 -1.36 -4.29 -9.35
CA TYR A 201 -2.79 -4.42 -9.12
C TYR A 201 -3.24 -3.27 -8.23
N HIS A 202 -3.84 -2.27 -8.86
CA HIS A 202 -4.30 -1.05 -8.20
C HIS A 202 -5.64 -1.29 -7.50
N ASN A 203 -5.59 -2.00 -6.39
CA ASN A 203 -6.74 -2.36 -5.56
C ASN A 203 -6.31 -2.43 -4.09
N THR A 204 -7.12 -1.90 -3.18
CA THR A 204 -6.82 -1.81 -1.75
C THR A 204 -7.51 -2.88 -0.89
N TYR A 205 -8.32 -3.73 -1.49
CA TYR A 205 -8.90 -4.88 -0.78
C TYR A 205 -7.83 -5.91 -0.42
N GLU A 206 -8.11 -6.70 0.61
CA GLU A 206 -7.28 -7.87 0.89
C GLU A 206 -7.19 -8.76 -0.34
N CYS A 207 -6.01 -9.27 -0.57
CA CYS A 207 -5.76 -10.11 -1.74
C CYS A 207 -4.70 -11.17 -1.48
N ASP A 208 -4.59 -12.11 -2.40
CA ASP A 208 -3.52 -13.11 -2.41
C ASP A 208 -2.94 -13.33 -3.81
N PHE A 209 -1.69 -13.81 -3.82
CA PHE A 209 -0.97 -14.20 -5.01
C PHE A 209 -0.51 -15.64 -4.91
N ASP A 210 -0.81 -16.43 -5.94
CA ASP A 210 -0.17 -17.72 -6.20
C ASP A 210 0.77 -17.56 -7.40
N MET A 211 2.06 -17.74 -7.18
CA MET A 211 3.08 -17.54 -8.21
C MET A 211 3.55 -18.87 -8.82
N GLY A 212 2.58 -19.72 -9.17
CA GLY A 212 2.84 -21.05 -9.75
C GLY A 212 3.07 -22.14 -8.70
N ARG A 213 2.60 -21.95 -7.47
CA ARG A 213 2.56 -23.01 -6.45
C ARG A 213 1.52 -24.08 -6.80
N GLU A 214 0.35 -23.63 -7.25
CA GLU A 214 -0.68 -24.52 -7.76
C GLU A 214 -0.19 -25.23 -9.03
N LYS A 215 -0.38 -26.54 -9.10
CA LYS A 215 -0.05 -27.37 -10.26
C LYS A 215 -1.33 -27.93 -10.86
N SER A 216 -1.45 -27.86 -12.17
CA SER A 216 -2.59 -28.41 -12.89
C SER A 216 -2.10 -29.33 -14.02
N ASN A 217 -2.81 -30.43 -14.20
CA ASN A 217 -2.59 -31.32 -15.37
C ASN A 217 -3.34 -30.82 -16.62
N TYR A 218 -4.23 -29.84 -16.48
CA TYR A 218 -5.11 -29.35 -17.54
C TYR A 218 -4.70 -27.97 -18.07
N TRP A 219 -4.08 -27.16 -17.20
CA TRP A 219 -3.73 -25.78 -17.49
C TRP A 219 -2.21 -25.61 -17.52
N LYS A 220 -1.75 -24.70 -18.36
CA LYS A 220 -0.35 -24.27 -18.34
C LYS A 220 0.02 -23.74 -16.95
N MET A 221 1.32 -23.67 -16.69
CA MET A 221 1.84 -23.04 -15.49
C MET A 221 1.35 -21.58 -15.43
N HIS A 222 0.81 -21.16 -14.30
CA HIS A 222 0.17 -19.86 -14.17
C HIS A 222 0.40 -19.21 -12.82
N SER A 223 0.29 -17.89 -12.78
CA SER A 223 0.11 -17.09 -11.58
C SER A 223 -1.35 -16.72 -11.43
N ARG A 224 -1.78 -16.57 -10.18
CA ARG A 224 -3.14 -16.13 -9.86
C ARG A 224 -3.07 -14.97 -8.85
N TYR A 225 -3.75 -13.88 -9.18
CA TYR A 225 -4.15 -12.84 -8.26
C TYR A 225 -5.61 -13.05 -7.87
N ARG A 226 -5.94 -12.89 -6.58
CA ARG A 226 -7.31 -12.96 -6.08
C ARG A 226 -7.52 -11.87 -5.04
N THR A 227 -8.64 -11.15 -5.14
CA THR A 227 -9.00 -10.05 -4.23
C THR A 227 -10.43 -10.22 -3.70
N ASP A 228 -10.67 -9.75 -2.48
CA ASP A 228 -11.96 -9.88 -1.82
C ASP A 228 -13.03 -8.93 -2.36
N GLY A 229 -12.64 -7.93 -3.16
CA GLY A 229 -13.59 -6.99 -3.78
C GLY A 229 -12.92 -6.04 -4.76
N GLY A 230 -13.68 -5.06 -5.24
CA GLY A 230 -13.22 -4.09 -6.22
C GLY A 230 -13.08 -4.67 -7.63
N ASP A 231 -12.52 -3.88 -8.53
CA ASP A 231 -12.19 -4.30 -9.89
C ASP A 231 -10.83 -5.02 -9.95
N ILE A 232 -10.61 -5.79 -11.00
CA ILE A 232 -9.26 -6.16 -11.38
C ILE A 232 -8.69 -5.00 -12.20
N ASP A 233 -7.82 -4.20 -11.58
CA ASP A 233 -7.23 -2.99 -12.14
C ASP A 233 -5.71 -3.17 -12.22
N LEU A 234 -5.23 -3.66 -13.35
CA LEU A 234 -3.85 -4.06 -13.58
C LEU A 234 -3.11 -3.05 -14.44
N PHE A 235 -2.01 -2.50 -13.93
CA PHE A 235 -1.02 -1.78 -14.70
C PHE A 235 0.12 -2.73 -15.09
N LEU A 236 0.32 -2.92 -16.38
CA LEU A 236 1.48 -3.62 -16.94
C LEU A 236 2.53 -2.59 -17.33
N ILE A 237 3.67 -2.65 -16.67
CA ILE A 237 4.76 -1.67 -16.78
C ILE A 237 5.94 -2.35 -17.47
N ALA A 238 6.05 -2.19 -18.78
CA ALA A 238 7.14 -2.78 -19.54
C ALA A 238 8.48 -2.04 -19.26
N GLY A 239 9.57 -2.76 -19.37
CA GLY A 239 10.92 -2.16 -19.25
C GLY A 239 12.00 -3.05 -19.87
N PRO A 240 13.06 -2.45 -20.42
CA PRO A 240 14.21 -3.23 -20.86
C PRO A 240 15.01 -3.81 -19.71
N SER A 241 14.73 -3.40 -18.47
CA SER A 241 15.41 -3.86 -17.27
C SER A 241 14.54 -3.66 -16.03
N VAL A 242 14.84 -4.37 -14.94
CA VAL A 242 14.21 -4.21 -13.62
C VAL A 242 14.29 -2.74 -13.15
N ARG A 243 15.46 -2.10 -13.30
CA ARG A 243 15.65 -0.69 -12.95
C ARG A 243 14.65 0.22 -13.67
N LYS A 244 14.43 0.00 -14.97
CA LYS A 244 13.51 0.84 -15.76
C LYS A 244 12.05 0.61 -15.37
N VAL A 245 11.70 -0.62 -15.01
CA VAL A 245 10.36 -0.93 -14.46
C VAL A 245 10.14 -0.19 -13.14
N VAL A 246 11.11 -0.21 -12.21
CA VAL A 246 11.01 0.54 -10.93
C VAL A 246 10.90 2.04 -11.17
N GLU A 247 11.69 2.59 -12.09
CA GLU A 247 11.61 4.01 -12.46
C GLU A 247 10.20 4.38 -12.96
N ARG A 248 9.63 3.61 -13.88
CA ARG A 248 8.28 3.81 -14.43
C ARG A 248 7.18 3.60 -13.38
N TYR A 249 7.33 2.61 -12.51
CA TYR A 249 6.42 2.39 -11.38
C TYR A 249 6.43 3.59 -10.42
N THR A 250 7.60 4.12 -10.09
CA THR A 250 7.69 5.30 -9.22
C THR A 250 7.32 6.61 -9.92
N ASP A 251 7.33 6.67 -11.25
CA ASP A 251 6.71 7.78 -11.98
C ASP A 251 5.17 7.75 -11.83
N LEU A 252 4.58 6.56 -11.79
CA LEU A 252 3.15 6.34 -11.62
C LEU A 252 2.68 6.59 -10.17
N THR A 253 3.44 6.08 -9.18
CA THR A 253 3.04 6.05 -7.77
C THR A 253 3.74 7.09 -6.87
N GLY A 254 4.67 7.84 -7.42
CA GLY A 254 5.47 8.82 -6.69
C GLY A 254 6.86 8.30 -6.31
N LYS A 255 7.82 9.20 -6.41
CA LYS A 255 9.19 8.91 -5.98
C LYS A 255 9.35 9.18 -4.50
N SER A 256 10.24 8.43 -3.85
CA SER A 256 10.62 8.69 -2.47
C SER A 256 11.15 10.12 -2.30
N ALA A 257 10.79 10.76 -1.20
CA ALA A 257 11.37 12.04 -0.83
C ALA A 257 12.89 11.89 -0.61
N LEU A 258 13.64 12.94 -0.92
CA LEU A 258 15.04 13.02 -0.53
C LEU A 258 15.10 13.14 1.00
N LEU A 259 15.64 12.10 1.65
CA LEU A 259 15.75 12.08 3.09
C LEU A 259 16.79 13.09 3.59
N PRO A 260 16.57 13.73 4.75
CA PRO A 260 17.59 14.54 5.40
C PRO A 260 18.77 13.65 5.82
N ARG A 261 19.96 14.24 5.90
CA ARG A 261 21.22 13.50 6.13
C ARG A 261 21.19 12.61 7.38
N TYR A 262 20.59 13.08 8.48
CA TYR A 262 20.50 12.31 9.71
C TYR A 262 19.69 11.01 9.54
N ALA A 263 18.68 11.00 8.67
CA ALA A 263 17.85 9.81 8.42
C ALA A 263 18.55 8.72 7.60
N LEU A 264 19.75 8.98 7.09
CA LEU A 264 20.63 8.02 6.42
C LEU A 264 21.67 7.40 7.37
N GLY A 265 21.77 7.91 8.60
CA GLY A 265 22.68 7.42 9.62
C GLY A 265 22.04 6.39 10.54
N TYR A 266 22.69 6.12 11.67
CA TYR A 266 22.15 5.21 12.67
C TYR A 266 21.08 5.90 13.52
N LEU A 267 19.90 5.31 13.52
CA LEU A 267 18.75 5.72 14.33
C LEU A 267 18.58 4.71 15.48
N GLY A 268 19.07 5.04 16.66
CA GLY A 268 18.92 4.20 17.85
C GLY A 268 17.45 4.05 18.23
N SER A 269 17.07 2.89 18.75
CA SER A 269 15.73 2.64 19.28
C SER A 269 15.80 1.64 20.44
N SER A 270 15.02 1.89 21.48
CA SER A 270 14.89 0.97 22.61
C SER A 270 13.55 1.17 23.30
N MET A 271 12.90 0.08 23.68
CA MET A 271 11.75 0.15 24.58
C MET A 271 12.19 0.33 26.03
N TYR A 272 13.43 -0.05 26.38
CA TYR A 272 13.93 -0.01 27.76
C TYR A 272 13.89 1.41 28.35
N TYR A 273 14.58 2.35 27.71
CA TYR A 273 14.72 3.71 28.24
C TYR A 273 13.40 4.46 28.40
N PRO A 274 12.47 4.48 27.42
CA PRO A 274 11.18 5.16 27.59
C PRO A 274 10.22 4.49 28.59
N GLU A 275 10.53 3.28 29.05
CA GLU A 275 9.70 2.49 29.96
C GLU A 275 10.30 2.33 31.37
N LEU A 276 11.38 3.00 31.69
CA LEU A 276 11.84 3.15 33.06
C LEU A 276 10.73 3.72 33.95
N GLU A 277 10.80 3.47 35.24
CA GLU A 277 9.79 3.93 36.16
C GLU A 277 9.69 5.46 36.20
N SER A 278 10.83 6.16 36.19
CA SER A 278 10.96 7.62 36.10
C SER A 278 12.22 8.04 35.34
N ASP A 279 12.40 9.33 35.08
CA ASP A 279 13.64 9.93 34.60
C ASP A 279 14.16 9.30 33.30
N CYS A 280 13.22 8.96 32.41
CA CYS A 280 13.53 8.35 31.09
C CYS A 280 14.30 9.32 30.19
N ASP A 281 14.04 10.62 30.30
CA ASP A 281 14.77 11.70 29.65
C ASP A 281 16.25 11.67 30.01
N ASP A 282 16.57 11.64 31.32
CA ASP A 282 17.95 11.58 31.81
C ASP A 282 18.66 10.29 31.33
N GLY A 283 18.00 9.14 31.45
CA GLY A 283 18.57 7.86 30.98
C GLY A 283 18.87 7.81 29.49
N ILE A 284 18.06 8.46 28.65
CA ILE A 284 18.34 8.55 27.19
C ILE A 284 19.52 9.50 26.93
N LEU A 285 19.59 10.63 27.62
CA LEU A 285 20.69 11.58 27.50
C LEU A 285 22.02 10.93 27.90
N GLU A 286 22.06 10.19 29.01
CA GLU A 286 23.23 9.41 29.45
C GLU A 286 23.64 8.38 28.42
N PHE A 287 22.70 7.64 27.82
CA PHE A 287 22.97 6.71 26.72
C PHE A 287 23.65 7.40 25.53
N ILE A 288 23.13 8.56 25.12
CA ILE A 288 23.70 9.32 23.99
C ILE A 288 25.11 9.83 24.33
N ASP A 289 25.33 10.33 25.58
CA ASP A 289 26.65 10.78 26.00
C ASP A 289 27.66 9.63 26.04
N THR A 290 27.25 8.45 26.53
CA THR A 290 28.06 7.22 26.49
C THR A 290 28.45 6.84 25.05
N THR A 291 27.50 6.90 24.07
CA THR A 291 27.83 6.60 22.69
C THR A 291 28.85 7.56 22.12
N LYS A 292 28.83 8.84 22.51
CA LYS A 292 29.84 9.84 22.11
C LYS A 292 31.22 9.55 22.69
N GLU A 293 31.27 9.21 23.96
CA GLU A 293 32.52 8.84 24.65
C GLU A 293 33.17 7.62 24.01
N GLU A 294 32.37 6.61 23.68
CA GLU A 294 32.79 5.38 22.99
C GLU A 294 32.97 5.57 21.47
N LYS A 295 32.80 6.78 20.95
CA LYS A 295 32.94 7.12 19.51
C LYS A 295 32.05 6.31 18.60
N ILE A 296 30.86 5.96 19.07
CA ILE A 296 29.82 5.28 18.29
C ILE A 296 28.95 6.35 17.62
N PRO A 297 28.91 6.44 16.29
CA PRO A 297 28.09 7.45 15.63
C PRO A 297 26.60 7.13 15.75
N VAL A 298 25.83 8.09 16.24
CA VAL A 298 24.36 8.04 16.32
C VAL A 298 23.81 9.35 15.75
N ASP A 299 22.83 9.29 14.87
CA ASP A 299 22.25 10.45 14.22
C ASP A 299 20.82 10.76 14.68
N GLY A 300 20.12 9.76 15.20
CA GLY A 300 18.77 9.91 15.70
C GLY A 300 18.40 8.91 16.77
N PHE A 301 17.31 9.20 17.49
CA PHE A 301 16.73 8.31 18.47
C PHE A 301 15.22 8.16 18.23
N GLN A 302 14.79 6.93 17.93
CA GLN A 302 13.38 6.60 17.77
C GLN A 302 12.78 6.35 19.14
N LEU A 303 11.98 7.30 19.61
CA LEU A 303 11.40 7.29 20.95
C LEU A 303 10.14 6.41 20.97
N SER A 304 10.24 5.22 21.56
CA SER A 304 9.12 4.30 21.75
C SER A 304 8.01 4.90 22.59
N SER A 305 6.79 4.38 22.44
CA SER A 305 5.54 4.90 23.01
C SER A 305 5.44 4.91 24.55
N GLY A 306 6.45 4.47 25.27
CA GLY A 306 6.54 4.60 26.73
C GLY A 306 6.45 6.03 27.24
N TYR A 307 6.80 7.02 26.43
CA TYR A 307 6.72 8.45 26.76
C TYR A 307 5.28 8.97 26.94
N CYS A 308 4.31 8.39 26.21
CA CYS A 308 2.91 8.84 26.17
C CYS A 308 1.99 7.94 27.00
N THR A 309 2.47 7.46 28.13
CA THR A 309 1.69 6.59 29.02
C THR A 309 0.86 7.37 30.02
N VAL A 310 -0.34 6.82 30.30
CA VAL A 310 -1.27 7.32 31.34
C VAL A 310 -1.55 6.17 32.31
N GLU A 311 -1.49 6.44 33.58
CA GLU A 311 -1.88 5.50 34.64
C GLU A 311 -3.40 5.41 34.72
N THR A 312 -3.93 4.20 34.75
CA THR A 312 -5.38 3.93 34.88
C THR A 312 -5.62 2.83 35.89
N ASP A 313 -6.87 2.64 36.31
CA ASP A 313 -7.31 1.48 37.09
C ASP A 313 -7.04 0.12 36.48
N LYS A 314 -6.86 0.09 35.14
CA LYS A 314 -6.51 -1.10 34.33
C LYS A 314 -5.02 -1.16 33.96
N GLY A 315 -4.18 -0.49 34.72
CA GLY A 315 -2.74 -0.41 34.50
C GLY A 315 -2.33 0.74 33.58
N VAL A 316 -1.05 0.75 33.20
CA VAL A 316 -0.45 1.78 32.37
C VAL A 316 -0.89 1.61 30.91
N LYS A 317 -1.44 2.65 30.31
CA LYS A 317 -1.94 2.66 28.93
C LYS A 317 -1.24 3.72 28.10
N ARG A 318 -1.03 3.43 26.80
CA ARG A 318 -0.42 4.35 25.86
C ARG A 318 -1.48 5.24 25.22
N CYS A 319 -1.35 6.55 25.42
CA CYS A 319 -2.30 7.55 24.95
C CYS A 319 -1.55 8.60 24.12
N VAL A 320 -1.65 8.52 22.81
CA VAL A 320 -1.01 9.46 21.88
C VAL A 320 -1.30 10.91 22.23
N PHE A 321 -0.37 11.84 22.01
CA PHE A 321 -0.47 13.26 22.35
C PHE A 321 -0.49 13.58 23.86
N THR A 322 -0.18 12.61 24.71
CA THR A 322 0.08 12.84 26.13
C THR A 322 1.58 12.70 26.42
N TRP A 323 1.98 13.16 27.58
CA TRP A 323 3.35 13.00 28.08
C TRP A 323 3.30 12.56 29.54
N ASN A 324 3.94 11.44 29.84
CA ASN A 324 4.14 10.99 31.21
C ASN A 324 5.21 11.85 31.88
N LYS A 325 4.79 12.77 32.74
CA LYS A 325 5.68 13.76 33.39
C LYS A 325 6.61 13.16 34.45
N LYS A 326 6.33 11.95 34.94
CA LYS A 326 7.24 11.20 35.81
C LYS A 326 8.43 10.68 35.02
N ARG A 327 8.20 10.30 33.74
CA ARG A 327 9.19 9.76 32.81
C ARG A 327 9.95 10.84 32.04
N PHE A 328 9.24 11.88 31.64
CA PHE A 328 9.75 13.03 30.89
C PHE A 328 9.29 14.31 31.59
N LYS A 329 10.13 14.83 32.46
CA LYS A 329 9.80 16.00 33.31
C LYS A 329 9.50 17.23 32.47
N ASN A 330 10.37 17.53 31.53
CA ASN A 330 10.25 18.62 30.59
C ASN A 330 10.57 18.14 29.15
N PRO A 331 9.57 17.67 28.38
CA PRO A 331 9.82 17.19 27.03
C PRO A 331 10.47 18.23 26.11
N ARG A 332 10.18 19.53 26.28
CA ARG A 332 10.80 20.57 25.44
C ARG A 332 12.29 20.69 25.72
N GLU A 333 12.70 20.62 26.97
CA GLU A 333 14.11 20.62 27.34
C GLU A 333 14.81 19.36 26.86
N PHE A 334 14.18 18.20 27.00
CA PHE A 334 14.70 16.94 26.48
C PHE A 334 14.99 17.02 24.97
N PHE A 335 14.04 17.53 24.17
CA PHE A 335 14.26 17.70 22.72
C PHE A 335 15.39 18.69 22.43
N LYS A 336 15.50 19.77 23.20
CA LYS A 336 16.59 20.73 23.07
C LYS A 336 17.94 20.09 23.37
N GLU A 337 18.06 19.39 24.50
CA GLU A 337 19.27 18.69 24.91
C GLU A 337 19.71 17.62 23.86
N MET A 338 18.77 16.86 23.30
CA MET A 338 19.07 15.91 22.24
C MET A 338 19.56 16.62 20.98
N LYS A 339 18.90 17.71 20.59
CA LYS A 339 19.32 18.54 19.45
C LYS A 339 20.72 19.15 19.64
N ASP A 340 21.03 19.64 20.82
CA ASP A 340 22.34 20.20 21.16
C ASP A 340 23.45 19.13 21.07
N ARG A 341 23.09 17.87 21.29
CA ARG A 341 23.94 16.68 21.05
C ARG A 341 24.01 16.24 19.59
N GLY A 342 23.25 16.89 18.69
CA GLY A 342 23.18 16.55 17.26
C GLY A 342 22.26 15.37 16.95
N ILE A 343 21.36 15.00 17.88
CA ILE A 343 20.44 13.87 17.75
C ILE A 343 19.03 14.32 17.39
N THR A 344 18.46 13.77 16.34
CA THR A 344 17.06 13.95 15.99
C THR A 344 16.21 12.91 16.71
N VAL A 345 15.24 13.34 17.53
CA VAL A 345 14.29 12.43 18.19
C VAL A 345 13.07 12.24 17.32
N THR A 346 12.66 10.97 17.13
CA THR A 346 11.50 10.58 16.34
C THR A 346 10.47 9.87 17.24
N PRO A 347 9.51 10.61 17.82
CA PRO A 347 8.50 10.01 18.70
C PRO A 347 7.52 9.10 17.95
N ASN A 348 7.19 7.98 18.61
CA ASN A 348 6.16 7.04 18.16
C ASN A 348 4.77 7.68 18.26
N VAL A 349 4.00 7.64 17.18
CA VAL A 349 2.64 8.19 17.08
C VAL A 349 1.72 7.12 16.52
N LYS A 350 0.68 6.78 17.27
CA LYS A 350 -0.32 5.77 16.89
C LYS A 350 -1.66 6.44 16.54
N PRO A 351 -2.32 6.10 15.43
CA PRO A 351 -3.62 6.67 15.06
C PRO A 351 -4.79 6.06 15.81
N GLY A 352 -4.59 4.96 16.51
CA GLY A 352 -5.57 4.34 17.37
C GLY A 352 -5.69 5.06 18.73
N VAL A 353 -6.90 5.49 19.07
CA VAL A 353 -7.23 6.20 20.29
C VAL A 353 -8.00 5.26 21.21
N LEU A 354 -7.37 4.87 22.32
CA LEU A 354 -8.01 3.96 23.31
C LEU A 354 -9.30 4.54 23.84
N LEU A 355 -10.27 3.70 24.18
CA LEU A 355 -11.55 4.14 24.78
C LEU A 355 -11.37 4.92 26.07
N ILE A 356 -10.29 4.66 26.82
CA ILE A 356 -9.93 5.35 28.06
C ILE A 356 -9.05 6.59 27.84
N HIS A 357 -8.75 6.94 26.59
CA HIS A 357 -7.87 8.06 26.27
C HIS A 357 -8.48 9.38 26.75
N PRO A 358 -7.72 10.28 27.42
CA PRO A 358 -8.25 11.54 27.97
C PRO A 358 -8.96 12.43 26.93
N MET A 359 -8.55 12.36 25.65
CA MET A 359 -9.15 13.14 24.56
C MET A 359 -10.21 12.37 23.77
N ALA A 360 -10.51 11.11 24.09
CA ALA A 360 -11.37 10.25 23.28
C ALA A 360 -12.76 10.88 23.02
N GLU A 361 -13.41 11.39 24.04
CA GLU A 361 -14.75 11.99 23.92
C GLU A 361 -14.75 13.29 23.10
N ASP A 362 -13.70 14.12 23.21
CA ASP A 362 -13.57 15.34 22.40
C ASP A 362 -13.35 15.02 20.94
N MET A 363 -12.46 14.07 20.64
CA MET A 363 -12.22 13.60 19.26
C MET A 363 -13.46 12.93 18.66
N LYS A 364 -14.22 12.18 19.48
CA LYS A 364 -15.50 11.58 19.06
C LYS A 364 -16.53 12.66 18.72
N LYS A 365 -16.69 13.71 19.55
CA LYS A 365 -17.59 14.83 19.27
C LYS A 365 -17.25 15.56 17.99
N LYS A 366 -15.98 15.64 17.63
CA LYS A 366 -15.50 16.20 16.36
C LYS A 366 -15.72 15.28 15.15
N GLY A 367 -16.15 14.03 15.39
CA GLY A 367 -16.38 13.04 14.34
C GLY A 367 -15.10 12.66 13.60
N MET A 368 -14.00 12.47 14.34
CA MET A 368 -12.69 12.19 13.75
C MET A 368 -12.49 10.71 13.36
N PHE A 369 -13.37 9.81 13.79
CA PHE A 369 -13.13 8.37 13.72
C PHE A 369 -13.85 7.67 12.56
N ILE A 370 -13.28 6.53 12.10
CA ILE A 370 -13.94 5.55 11.26
C ILE A 370 -15.24 5.11 11.93
N LYS A 371 -16.31 5.02 11.17
CA LYS A 371 -17.66 4.69 11.64
C LYS A 371 -17.92 3.19 11.61
N ALA A 372 -18.77 2.73 12.51
CA ALA A 372 -19.33 1.38 12.45
C ALA A 372 -20.17 1.19 11.16
N SER A 373 -20.39 -0.07 10.76
CA SER A 373 -21.16 -0.40 9.55
C SER A 373 -22.62 0.00 9.63
N ASP A 374 -23.21 -0.09 10.84
CA ASP A 374 -24.65 0.04 11.10
C ASP A 374 -25.05 1.38 11.72
N SER A 375 -24.09 2.25 12.05
CA SER A 375 -24.39 3.53 12.73
C SER A 375 -23.31 4.58 12.46
N ASP A 376 -23.55 5.81 12.89
CA ASP A 376 -22.58 6.91 12.88
C ASP A 376 -21.66 6.92 14.10
N ASN A 377 -21.78 5.93 14.99
CA ASN A 377 -20.84 5.76 16.08
C ASN A 377 -19.47 5.30 15.55
N PRO A 378 -18.38 5.62 16.28
CA PRO A 378 -17.07 5.08 15.93
C PRO A 378 -17.06 3.55 15.92
N GLY A 379 -16.47 2.98 14.87
CA GLY A 379 -16.11 1.57 14.83
C GLY A 379 -15.01 1.26 15.84
N ILE A 380 -15.09 0.13 16.52
CA ILE A 380 -14.13 -0.28 17.55
C ILE A 380 -13.14 -1.28 16.92
N GLY A 381 -11.89 -0.90 16.87
CA GLY A 381 -10.79 -1.77 16.51
C GLY A 381 -9.98 -2.22 17.73
N THR A 382 -9.07 -3.13 17.50
CA THR A 382 -8.16 -3.64 18.52
C THR A 382 -6.73 -3.68 18.03
N TRP A 383 -5.79 -3.44 18.92
CA TRP A 383 -4.38 -3.74 18.75
C TRP A 383 -3.80 -4.18 20.09
N TRP A 384 -2.52 -4.51 20.13
CA TRP A 384 -1.89 -4.98 21.39
C TRP A 384 -2.09 -4.02 22.59
N GLY A 385 -2.31 -2.72 22.37
CA GLY A 385 -2.60 -1.74 23.41
C GLY A 385 -4.00 -1.82 24.01
N GLY A 386 -4.94 -2.48 23.33
CA GLY A 386 -6.34 -2.63 23.75
C GLY A 386 -7.34 -2.19 22.69
N GLN A 387 -8.59 -2.00 23.11
CA GLN A 387 -9.68 -1.55 22.24
C GLN A 387 -9.67 -0.02 22.10
N GLY A 388 -9.96 0.47 20.91
CA GLY A 388 -10.00 1.89 20.61
C GLY A 388 -10.67 2.24 19.30
N MET A 389 -10.67 3.52 19.01
CA MET A 389 -11.22 4.12 17.80
C MET A 389 -10.05 4.57 16.92
N PHE A 390 -10.16 4.40 15.61
CA PHE A 390 -9.12 4.82 14.67
C PHE A 390 -9.54 6.08 13.91
N VAL A 391 -8.58 6.98 13.68
CA VAL A 391 -8.84 8.24 12.99
C VAL A 391 -9.14 7.97 11.53
N ASP A 392 -10.23 8.56 11.03
CA ASP A 392 -10.58 8.53 9.60
C ASP A 392 -9.77 9.57 8.82
N PHE A 393 -8.61 9.17 8.32
CA PHE A 393 -7.75 10.02 7.50
C PHE A 393 -8.31 10.29 6.08
N THR A 394 -9.41 9.66 5.69
CA THR A 394 -10.11 10.00 4.45
C THR A 394 -10.90 11.29 4.60
N LYS A 395 -11.24 11.68 5.83
CA LYS A 395 -12.00 12.88 6.17
C LYS A 395 -11.11 14.10 6.34
N LYS A 396 -11.36 15.17 5.57
CA LYS A 396 -10.55 16.40 5.60
C LYS A 396 -10.49 17.04 6.99
N SER A 397 -11.64 17.19 7.68
CA SER A 397 -11.68 17.76 9.03
C SER A 397 -10.89 16.93 10.05
N ALA A 398 -10.94 15.60 9.97
CA ALA A 398 -10.18 14.75 10.86
C ALA A 398 -8.66 14.88 10.61
N ARG A 399 -8.22 15.03 9.37
CA ARG A 399 -6.81 15.32 9.04
C ARG A 399 -6.35 16.67 9.62
N GLU A 400 -7.16 17.71 9.51
CA GLU A 400 -6.80 19.03 10.06
C GLU A 400 -6.75 19.03 11.60
N ASP A 401 -7.70 18.39 12.27
CA ASP A 401 -7.68 18.23 13.72
C ASP A 401 -6.47 17.39 14.17
N TRP A 402 -6.18 16.28 13.49
CA TRP A 402 -5.00 15.46 13.79
C TRP A 402 -3.70 16.24 13.62
N LYS A 403 -3.57 16.97 12.51
CA LYS A 403 -2.41 17.82 12.23
C LYS A 403 -2.20 18.87 13.34
N LYS A 404 -3.29 19.48 13.83
CA LYS A 404 -3.24 20.42 14.95
C LYS A 404 -2.75 19.73 16.23
N LEU A 405 -3.33 18.60 16.59
CA LEU A 405 -2.93 17.83 17.76
C LEU A 405 -1.46 17.37 17.69
N LEU A 406 -1.04 16.88 16.53
CA LEU A 406 0.34 16.47 16.29
C LEU A 406 1.31 17.66 16.45
N LYS A 407 0.96 18.81 15.86
CA LYS A 407 1.77 20.01 15.98
C LYS A 407 1.92 20.45 17.44
N GLU A 408 0.81 20.65 18.14
CA GLU A 408 0.77 21.22 19.49
C GLU A 408 1.40 20.30 20.56
N ASN A 409 1.24 18.97 20.40
CA ASN A 409 1.64 18.01 21.43
C ASN A 409 2.94 17.25 21.14
N VAL A 410 3.49 17.36 19.93
CA VAL A 410 4.72 16.66 19.51
C VAL A 410 5.70 17.60 18.83
N LEU A 411 5.33 18.19 17.67
CA LEU A 411 6.29 18.94 16.86
C LEU A 411 6.75 20.24 17.52
N ASP A 412 5.85 20.97 18.16
CA ASP A 412 6.18 22.22 18.89
C ASP A 412 7.06 21.99 20.12
N TYR A 413 7.33 20.74 20.48
CA TYR A 413 8.28 20.40 21.53
C TYR A 413 9.74 20.40 21.04
N GLY A 414 9.97 20.38 19.73
CA GLY A 414 11.29 20.61 19.15
C GLY A 414 11.75 19.53 18.16
N THR A 415 10.87 18.63 17.72
CA THR A 415 11.19 17.68 16.66
C THR A 415 10.55 18.04 15.32
N CYS A 416 11.17 17.57 14.22
CA CYS A 416 10.63 17.65 12.87
C CYS A 416 10.30 16.28 12.28
N SER A 417 10.40 15.22 13.08
CA SER A 417 10.24 13.83 12.66
C SER A 417 9.30 13.08 13.58
N ILE A 418 8.55 12.12 13.04
CA ILE A 418 7.67 11.22 13.80
C ILE A 418 7.82 9.79 13.27
N TRP A 419 7.51 8.83 14.11
CA TRP A 419 7.37 7.43 13.78
C TRP A 419 5.89 7.03 13.79
N ASN A 420 5.28 6.86 12.62
CA ASN A 420 3.94 6.29 12.54
C ASN A 420 3.99 4.80 12.84
N ASP A 421 3.18 4.37 13.81
CA ASP A 421 3.18 3.00 14.31
C ASP A 421 1.75 2.52 14.56
N ASN A 422 1.49 1.21 14.39
CA ASN A 422 0.18 0.57 14.47
C ASN A 422 -0.90 1.36 13.71
N CYS A 423 -0.61 1.61 12.43
CA CYS A 423 -1.52 2.30 11.51
C CYS A 423 -2.52 1.34 10.86
N GLU A 424 -2.32 0.05 11.00
CA GLU A 424 -3.22 -1.01 10.57
C GLU A 424 -4.51 -0.97 11.39
N TYR A 425 -5.65 -0.87 10.71
CA TYR A 425 -6.97 -0.95 11.31
C TYR A 425 -7.45 -2.41 11.27
N ASP A 426 -7.51 -3.05 12.43
CA ASP A 426 -8.06 -4.40 12.57
C ASP A 426 -9.32 -4.35 13.44
N SER A 427 -10.48 -4.44 12.80
CA SER A 427 -11.76 -4.55 13.48
C SER A 427 -12.18 -6.01 13.56
N LEU A 428 -12.03 -6.60 14.73
CA LEU A 428 -12.52 -7.95 15.02
C LEU A 428 -14.05 -7.98 15.22
N VAL A 429 -14.64 -6.84 15.52
CA VAL A 429 -16.05 -6.70 15.91
C VAL A 429 -16.93 -6.34 14.71
N ASP A 430 -16.43 -5.46 13.84
CA ASP A 430 -17.16 -4.95 12.69
C ASP A 430 -16.22 -4.80 11.49
N LYS A 431 -16.28 -5.76 10.58
CA LYS A 431 -15.42 -5.80 9.39
C LYS A 431 -15.83 -4.81 8.29
N ASP A 432 -17.08 -4.31 8.35
CA ASP A 432 -17.65 -3.43 7.36
C ASP A 432 -17.69 -1.96 7.82
N CYS A 433 -16.73 -1.57 8.67
CA CYS A 433 -16.57 -0.19 9.10
C CYS A 433 -16.43 0.77 7.91
N ARG A 434 -16.96 1.98 8.07
CA ARG A 434 -17.08 2.96 6.99
C ARG A 434 -16.18 4.17 7.20
N CYS A 435 -15.40 4.52 6.19
CA CYS A 435 -14.73 5.81 6.07
C CYS A 435 -15.66 6.86 5.44
N ASP A 436 -15.33 8.13 5.61
CA ASP A 436 -16.07 9.25 5.00
C ASP A 436 -15.93 9.24 3.47
N PHE A 437 -14.78 8.78 3.01
CA PHE A 437 -14.47 8.63 1.61
C PHE A 437 -13.67 7.34 1.38
N GLU A 438 -14.12 6.55 0.43
CA GLU A 438 -13.40 5.39 -0.05
C GLU A 438 -12.64 5.74 -1.33
N GLY A 439 -11.32 5.61 -1.29
CA GLY A 439 -10.42 5.69 -2.43
C GLY A 439 -9.65 4.38 -2.58
N LYS A 440 -8.99 4.22 -3.74
CA LYS A 440 -8.09 3.08 -4.01
C LYS A 440 -6.66 3.39 -3.59
#